data_75427a6659e8de41c0a462495f65ffa0
#
_entry.id   75427a6659e8de41c0a462495f65ffa0
#
_cell.length_a   1.000
_cell.length_b   1.000
_cell.length_c   1.000
_cell.angle_alpha   90.00
_cell.angle_beta   90.00
_cell.angle_gamma   90.00
#
_symmetry.space_group_name_H-M   'P 1'
#
loop_
_entity.id
_entity.type
_entity.pdbx_description
1 polymer ?
#
loop_
_entity_poly.entity_id
_entity_poly.type
_entity_poly.pdbx_seq_one_letter_code
_entity_poly.pdbx_strand_id
1 'polypeptide(L)'
;MMRMCYIVLLMLLCIFASCTHKELCYDHSHIVSLDVKFDWSKAPDASPESMSLYLFSEDGTKPQRYELSGRDGGTIRLSRGVYHAVCLNSDTRNIECRDKENISTFLVASRDENGSGNSMGAGMLFSAMKQNEERENERYARQPEMLWTGRGYDFTVAEDGDVMTLMPEQAVIRITISIYNVNNMRNVASIAGSLSGLSEGILAGTGEHNGVCVTHPFEVVKSEDYTSLHADLLVFGDCLHGDKKHYIDLYAILVDGSQWKYSYDVTDEVHEAEDALHINIVLDSLPVPEPAPGTGSGVFAPSLGDWVNVDQEIKM
;
A
#
# COMPACT_ATOMS: atom_id res chain seq x y z
N MET A 1 -56.44 -6.30 35.17
CA MET A 1 -55.43 -6.21 36.24
C MET A 1 -54.18 -7.08 35.99
N MET A 2 -54.30 -8.36 35.64
CA MET A 2 -53.12 -9.23 35.39
C MET A 2 -52.16 -8.71 34.33
N ARG A 3 -52.60 -8.22 33.16
CA ARG A 3 -51.71 -7.69 32.10
C ARG A 3 -50.91 -6.47 32.52
N MET A 4 -51.46 -5.62 33.35
CA MET A 4 -50.78 -4.42 33.88
C MET A 4 -49.67 -4.81 34.86
N CYS A 5 -49.90 -5.87 35.68
CA CYS A 5 -48.90 -6.42 36.61
C CYS A 5 -47.69 -6.99 35.89
N TYR A 6 -47.87 -7.68 34.73
CA TYR A 6 -46.77 -8.21 33.92
C TYR A 6 -45.91 -7.10 33.29
N ILE A 7 -46.53 -6.01 32.82
CA ILE A 7 -45.79 -4.88 32.24
C ILE A 7 -44.96 -4.17 33.32
N VAL A 8 -45.52 -3.97 34.52
CA VAL A 8 -44.78 -3.38 35.65
C VAL A 8 -43.64 -4.29 36.10
N LEU A 9 -43.84 -5.61 36.15
CA LEU A 9 -42.81 -6.59 36.49
C LEU A 9 -41.71 -6.63 35.45
N LEU A 10 -42.03 -6.52 34.15
CA LEU A 10 -41.06 -6.45 33.07
C LEU A 10 -40.23 -5.15 33.10
N MET A 11 -40.88 -4.01 33.40
CA MET A 11 -40.16 -2.75 33.60
C MET A 11 -39.25 -2.76 34.83
N LEU A 12 -39.66 -3.42 35.93
CA LEU A 12 -38.79 -3.59 37.09
C LEU A 12 -37.57 -4.46 36.79
N LEU A 13 -37.69 -5.52 35.97
CA LEU A 13 -36.59 -6.37 35.57
C LEU A 13 -35.55 -5.61 34.70
N CYS A 14 -35.98 -4.64 33.88
CA CYS A 14 -35.06 -3.83 33.08
C CYS A 14 -34.21 -2.85 33.90
N ILE A 15 -34.65 -2.48 35.11
CA ILE A 15 -33.93 -1.54 35.99
C ILE A 15 -32.71 -2.24 36.66
N PHE A 16 -32.73 -3.56 36.78
CA PHE A 16 -31.62 -4.35 37.33
C PHE A 16 -30.61 -4.80 36.28
N ALA A 17 -30.79 -4.50 35.00
CA ALA A 17 -29.75 -4.60 34.01
C ALA A 17 -28.78 -3.42 34.19
N SER A 18 -28.20 -3.29 35.38
CA SER A 18 -27.14 -2.36 35.68
C SER A 18 -25.96 -2.74 34.78
N CYS A 19 -25.55 -1.84 33.91
CA CYS A 19 -24.24 -1.94 33.28
C CYS A 19 -23.23 -2.21 34.38
N THR A 20 -22.51 -3.33 34.30
CA THR A 20 -21.34 -3.55 35.13
C THR A 20 -20.32 -2.49 34.73
N HIS A 21 -20.32 -1.38 35.44
CA HIS A 21 -19.24 -0.42 35.32
C HIS A 21 -17.93 -1.13 35.65
N LYS A 22 -16.98 -1.07 34.72
CA LYS A 22 -15.60 -1.48 35.01
C LYS A 22 -15.19 -0.72 36.27
N GLU A 23 -14.72 -1.47 37.28
CA GLU A 23 -14.27 -0.86 38.54
C GLU A 23 -13.21 0.20 38.23
N LEU A 24 -13.36 1.40 38.83
CA LEU A 24 -12.36 2.42 38.74
C LEU A 24 -11.12 1.95 39.49
N CYS A 25 -10.01 1.81 38.78
CA CYS A 25 -8.73 1.50 39.41
C CYS A 25 -8.26 2.74 40.17
N TYR A 26 -8.36 2.71 41.50
CA TYR A 26 -7.88 3.81 42.36
C TYR A 26 -6.38 3.71 42.65
N ASP A 27 -5.78 2.52 42.49
CA ASP A 27 -4.35 2.31 42.65
C ASP A 27 -3.67 2.31 41.25
N HIS A 28 -3.02 3.41 40.92
CA HIS A 28 -2.27 3.59 39.68
C HIS A 28 -0.77 3.25 39.81
N SER A 29 -0.36 2.60 40.90
CA SER A 29 1.05 2.22 41.13
C SER A 29 1.58 1.24 40.07
N HIS A 30 0.69 0.56 39.34
CA HIS A 30 1.07 -0.33 38.24
C HIS A 30 1.25 0.40 36.89
N ILE A 31 0.88 1.69 36.79
CA ILE A 31 1.05 2.50 35.58
C ILE A 31 2.32 3.33 35.72
N VAL A 32 3.20 3.20 34.74
CA VAL A 32 4.48 3.90 34.65
C VAL A 32 4.59 4.72 33.38
N SER A 33 5.50 5.68 33.35
CA SER A 33 5.88 6.39 32.15
C SER A 33 6.97 5.63 31.41
N LEU A 34 6.85 5.56 30.09
CA LEU A 34 7.84 4.96 29.18
C LEU A 34 8.26 6.00 28.15
N ASP A 35 9.55 6.21 28.01
CA ASP A 35 10.11 7.06 26.98
C ASP A 35 10.36 6.22 25.72
N VAL A 36 9.62 6.50 24.63
CA VAL A 36 9.77 5.86 23.33
C VAL A 36 10.69 6.71 22.47
N LYS A 37 11.70 6.08 21.89
CA LYS A 37 12.67 6.71 20.97
C LYS A 37 12.72 5.94 19.65
N PHE A 38 12.90 6.68 18.56
CA PHE A 38 13.14 6.10 17.24
C PHE A 38 14.58 6.35 16.83
N ASP A 39 15.33 5.26 16.62
CA ASP A 39 16.68 5.32 16.07
C ASP A 39 16.58 5.19 14.53
N TRP A 40 16.85 6.27 13.83
CA TRP A 40 16.76 6.38 12.38
C TRP A 40 18.06 6.04 11.65
N SER A 41 18.96 5.31 12.29
CA SER A 41 20.26 4.91 11.66
C SER A 41 20.09 4.12 10.36
N LYS A 42 18.98 3.36 10.21
CA LYS A 42 18.63 2.63 8.99
C LYS A 42 17.89 3.45 7.93
N ALA A 43 17.36 4.62 8.31
CA ALA A 43 16.63 5.51 7.41
C ALA A 43 16.91 6.98 7.80
N PRO A 44 18.14 7.48 7.62
CA PRO A 44 18.57 8.79 8.14
C PRO A 44 17.79 9.95 7.52
N ASP A 45 17.36 9.81 6.27
CA ASP A 45 16.61 10.82 5.52
C ASP A 45 15.09 10.77 5.75
N ALA A 46 14.61 9.83 6.59
CA ALA A 46 13.20 9.71 6.90
C ALA A 46 12.69 10.96 7.64
N SER A 47 11.52 11.44 7.23
CA SER A 47 10.88 12.62 7.82
C SER A 47 9.37 12.41 7.98
N PRO A 48 8.92 11.43 8.79
CA PRO A 48 7.50 11.20 9.03
C PRO A 48 6.90 12.38 9.82
N GLU A 49 5.66 12.75 9.52
CA GLU A 49 4.91 13.73 10.28
C GLU A 49 4.40 13.15 11.62
N SER A 50 4.15 11.85 11.64
CA SER A 50 3.66 11.13 12.82
C SER A 50 3.99 9.64 12.74
N MET A 51 4.10 9.02 13.94
CA MET A 51 4.36 7.59 14.11
C MET A 51 3.28 6.96 14.97
N SER A 52 2.68 5.87 14.50
CA SER A 52 1.86 4.98 15.31
C SER A 52 2.73 3.93 15.99
N LEU A 53 2.55 3.75 17.29
CA LEU A 53 3.16 2.68 18.08
C LEU A 53 2.07 1.72 18.54
N TYR A 54 2.22 0.45 18.23
CA TYR A 54 1.36 -0.64 18.71
C TYR A 54 2.14 -1.47 19.71
N LEU A 55 1.56 -1.67 20.90
CA LEU A 55 2.13 -2.46 21.97
C LEU A 55 1.27 -3.69 22.24
N PHE A 56 1.86 -4.85 22.17
CA PHE A 56 1.25 -6.17 22.41
C PHE A 56 1.81 -6.71 23.71
N SER A 57 0.96 -6.81 24.74
CA SER A 57 1.36 -7.36 26.04
C SER A 57 1.37 -8.88 26.00
N GLU A 58 2.35 -9.51 26.64
CA GLU A 58 2.41 -10.96 26.79
C GLU A 58 1.27 -11.55 27.63
N ASP A 59 0.61 -10.75 28.46
CA ASP A 59 -0.55 -11.17 29.25
C ASP A 59 -1.81 -11.41 28.41
N GLY A 60 -1.75 -11.17 27.09
CA GLY A 60 -2.87 -11.37 26.16
C GLY A 60 -3.93 -10.29 26.22
N THR A 61 -3.68 -9.17 26.88
CA THR A 61 -4.58 -8.01 26.83
C THR A 61 -4.61 -7.40 25.43
N LYS A 62 -5.69 -6.68 25.14
CA LYS A 62 -5.87 -6.04 23.84
C LYS A 62 -4.71 -5.08 23.53
N PRO A 63 -4.14 -5.12 22.31
CA PRO A 63 -3.06 -4.21 21.92
C PRO A 63 -3.41 -2.74 22.13
N GLN A 64 -2.43 -1.99 22.58
CA GLN A 64 -2.56 -0.55 22.80
C GLN A 64 -1.90 0.20 21.64
N ARG A 65 -2.55 1.25 21.16
CA ARG A 65 -2.03 2.12 20.11
C ARG A 65 -1.79 3.51 20.65
N TYR A 66 -0.62 4.06 20.36
CA TYR A 66 -0.23 5.43 20.65
C TYR A 66 0.16 6.15 19.37
N GLU A 67 -0.17 7.44 19.30
CA GLU A 67 0.28 8.34 18.23
C GLU A 67 1.33 9.28 18.78
N LEU A 68 2.48 9.31 18.10
CA LEU A 68 3.63 10.15 18.46
C LEU A 68 3.90 11.12 17.30
N SER A 69 4.06 12.40 17.61
CA SER A 69 4.30 13.43 16.59
C SER A 69 5.75 13.43 16.15
N GLY A 70 5.98 13.50 14.85
CA GLY A 70 7.31 13.57 14.25
C GLY A 70 8.13 12.30 14.42
N ARG A 71 9.45 12.45 14.29
CA ARG A 71 10.40 11.34 14.25
C ARG A 71 11.11 11.04 15.58
N ASP A 72 10.96 11.88 16.59
CA ASP A 72 11.79 11.78 17.80
C ASP A 72 11.24 10.79 18.85
N GLY A 73 9.96 10.47 18.76
CA GLY A 73 9.26 9.65 19.75
C GLY A 73 8.54 10.50 20.79
N GLY A 74 8.44 10.01 22.04
CA GLY A 74 7.74 10.70 23.10
C GLY A 74 7.49 9.83 24.33
N THR A 75 6.92 10.43 25.38
CA THR A 75 6.58 9.72 26.61
C THR A 75 5.15 9.24 26.58
N ILE A 76 4.92 7.95 26.86
CA ILE A 76 3.61 7.32 26.99
C ILE A 76 3.40 6.76 28.40
N ARG A 77 2.17 6.43 28.75
CA ARG A 77 1.83 5.82 30.03
C ARG A 77 1.16 4.47 29.80
N LEU A 78 1.68 3.43 30.44
CA LEU A 78 1.16 2.06 30.30
C LEU A 78 1.39 1.27 31.61
N SER A 79 0.77 0.09 31.70
CA SER A 79 0.98 -0.81 32.82
C SER A 79 2.39 -1.43 32.76
N ARG A 80 2.92 -1.82 33.92
CA ARG A 80 4.12 -2.66 33.99
C ARG A 80 3.86 -3.98 33.30
N GLY A 81 4.87 -4.52 32.62
CA GLY A 81 4.74 -5.78 31.89
C GLY A 81 5.82 -5.98 30.84
N VAL A 82 5.69 -7.07 30.09
CA VAL A 82 6.54 -7.36 28.93
C VAL A 82 5.73 -7.10 27.65
N TYR A 83 6.33 -6.41 26.72
CA TYR A 83 5.66 -5.95 25.50
C TYR A 83 6.48 -6.28 24.26
N HIS A 84 5.77 -6.66 23.20
CA HIS A 84 6.26 -6.57 21.83
C HIS A 84 5.74 -5.29 21.23
N ALA A 85 6.53 -4.68 20.36
CA ALA A 85 6.21 -3.38 19.77
C ALA A 85 6.32 -3.41 18.24
N VAL A 86 5.41 -2.72 17.59
CA VAL A 86 5.49 -2.37 16.17
C VAL A 86 5.26 -0.88 16.05
N CYS A 87 6.13 -0.18 15.32
CA CYS A 87 5.89 1.20 14.94
C CYS A 87 5.85 1.34 13.41
N LEU A 88 5.06 2.29 12.94
CA LEU A 88 5.00 2.69 11.54
C LEU A 88 4.58 4.16 11.45
N ASN A 89 4.99 4.85 10.38
CA ASN A 89 4.48 6.20 10.17
C ASN A 89 2.99 6.16 9.81
N SER A 90 2.24 7.15 10.33
CA SER A 90 0.78 7.20 10.22
C SER A 90 0.25 8.29 9.28
N ASP A 91 1.15 9.01 8.61
CA ASP A 91 0.87 10.04 7.62
C ASP A 91 0.61 9.47 6.21
N THR A 92 0.03 8.29 6.12
CA THR A 92 -0.29 7.57 4.88
C THR A 92 -1.80 7.49 4.63
N ARG A 93 -2.23 7.52 3.35
CA ARG A 93 -3.64 7.49 2.92
C ARG A 93 -4.00 6.20 2.17
N ASN A 94 -3.05 5.67 1.41
CA ASN A 94 -3.23 4.47 0.57
C ASN A 94 -2.87 3.17 1.29
N ILE A 95 -2.42 3.28 2.55
CA ILE A 95 -2.08 2.14 3.40
C ILE A 95 -3.21 1.89 4.39
N GLU A 96 -3.46 0.62 4.68
CA GLU A 96 -4.37 0.18 5.73
C GLU A 96 -3.72 -0.88 6.61
N CYS A 97 -4.17 -0.91 7.86
CA CYS A 97 -3.73 -1.89 8.85
C CYS A 97 -4.87 -2.86 9.14
N ARG A 98 -4.65 -4.15 8.88
CA ARG A 98 -5.59 -5.25 9.13
C ARG A 98 -5.06 -6.18 10.23
N ASP A 99 -5.95 -6.93 10.90
CA ASP A 99 -5.62 -7.97 11.88
C ASP A 99 -4.69 -7.52 13.02
N LYS A 100 -4.91 -6.30 13.50
CA LYS A 100 -4.07 -5.59 14.50
C LYS A 100 -4.13 -6.19 15.92
N GLU A 101 -4.94 -7.19 16.14
CA GLU A 101 -5.14 -7.81 17.45
C GLU A 101 -3.99 -8.78 17.81
N ASN A 102 -3.22 -9.24 16.82
CA ASN A 102 -2.11 -10.12 17.01
C ASN A 102 -0.90 -9.68 16.17
N ILE A 103 0.26 -9.57 16.81
CA ILE A 103 1.50 -9.12 16.15
C ILE A 103 1.90 -10.01 14.97
N SER A 104 1.67 -11.31 15.02
CA SER A 104 2.02 -12.25 13.96
C SER A 104 1.13 -12.17 12.72
N THR A 105 -0.08 -11.63 12.85
CA THR A 105 -1.04 -11.46 11.75
C THR A 105 -1.26 -10.00 11.39
N PHE A 106 -0.64 -9.08 12.11
CA PHE A 106 -0.77 -7.65 11.85
C PHE A 106 -0.25 -7.30 10.46
N LEU A 107 -1.17 -7.09 9.53
CA LEU A 107 -0.88 -6.80 8.15
C LEU A 107 -0.96 -5.29 7.87
N VAL A 108 0.09 -4.76 7.25
CA VAL A 108 0.16 -3.40 6.71
C VAL A 108 0.16 -3.52 5.19
N ALA A 109 -0.88 -3.04 4.53
CA ALA A 109 -1.14 -3.33 3.13
C ALA A 109 -1.67 -2.13 2.33
N SER A 110 -1.52 -2.20 1.02
CA SER A 110 -2.11 -1.27 0.08
C SER A 110 -3.63 -1.39 0.05
N ARG A 111 -4.33 -0.25 0.03
CA ARG A 111 -5.78 -0.19 -0.19
C ARG A 111 -6.14 -0.57 -1.61
N ASP A 112 -7.38 -1.05 -1.79
CA ASP A 112 -7.92 -1.31 -3.11
C ASP A 112 -7.99 -0.05 -3.98
N GLU A 113 -7.65 -0.20 -5.26
CA GLU A 113 -7.87 0.83 -6.27
C GLU A 113 -9.29 0.69 -6.84
N ASN A 114 -10.10 1.70 -6.60
CA ASN A 114 -11.51 1.70 -7.00
C ASN A 114 -11.79 2.54 -8.27
N GLY A 115 -10.74 2.99 -8.96
CA GLY A 115 -10.87 3.75 -10.21
C GLY A 115 -11.32 5.21 -10.04
N SER A 116 -11.21 5.77 -8.84
CA SER A 116 -11.54 7.18 -8.57
C SER A 116 -10.38 8.13 -8.94
N GLY A 117 -9.63 7.81 -10.00
CA GLY A 117 -8.61 8.72 -10.54
C GLY A 117 -9.20 10.08 -10.93
N ASN A 118 -8.50 11.16 -10.60
CA ASN A 118 -8.96 12.56 -10.74
C ASN A 118 -9.11 13.05 -12.18
N SER A 119 -8.82 12.22 -13.18
CA SER A 119 -9.00 12.58 -14.61
C SER A 119 -9.92 11.59 -15.33
N MET A 120 -10.76 12.11 -16.23
CA MET A 120 -11.68 11.27 -17.02
C MET A 120 -10.92 10.25 -17.87
N GLY A 121 -9.72 10.57 -18.34
CA GLY A 121 -8.84 9.67 -19.08
C GLY A 121 -8.28 8.52 -18.21
N ALA A 122 -7.86 8.80 -16.98
CA ALA A 122 -7.35 7.78 -16.07
C ALA A 122 -8.44 6.78 -15.66
N GLY A 123 -9.66 7.23 -15.40
CA GLY A 123 -10.79 6.36 -15.08
C GLY A 123 -11.18 5.42 -16.24
N MET A 124 -11.08 5.88 -17.47
CA MET A 124 -11.34 5.06 -18.67
C MET A 124 -10.25 4.00 -18.87
N LEU A 125 -8.98 4.39 -18.76
CA LEU A 125 -7.85 3.46 -18.85
C LEU A 125 -7.89 2.43 -17.74
N PHE A 126 -8.24 2.84 -16.51
CA PHE A 126 -8.41 1.90 -15.40
C PHE A 126 -9.56 0.90 -15.62
N SER A 127 -10.69 1.36 -16.18
CA SER A 127 -11.79 0.46 -16.55
C SER A 127 -11.38 -0.53 -17.65
N ALA A 128 -10.55 -0.09 -18.58
CA ALA A 128 -9.97 -0.93 -19.63
C ALA A 128 -8.98 -1.96 -19.06
N MET A 129 -8.12 -1.56 -18.11
CA MET A 129 -7.23 -2.47 -17.39
C MET A 129 -8.03 -3.59 -16.74
N LYS A 130 -9.10 -3.26 -16.01
CA LYS A 130 -9.98 -4.27 -15.36
C LYS A 130 -10.69 -5.21 -16.30
N GLN A 131 -11.01 -4.79 -17.50
CA GLN A 131 -11.70 -5.64 -18.50
C GLN A 131 -10.76 -6.58 -19.24
N ASN A 132 -9.47 -6.27 -19.29
CA ASN A 132 -8.44 -7.08 -19.93
C ASN A 132 -7.71 -8.00 -18.93
N GLU A 133 -8.37 -8.44 -17.87
CA GLU A 133 -7.82 -9.33 -16.84
C GLU A 133 -7.49 -10.73 -17.42
N GLU A 134 -6.38 -10.84 -18.10
CA GLU A 134 -5.76 -12.13 -18.43
C GLU A 134 -4.80 -12.62 -17.33
N ARG A 135 -4.60 -11.79 -16.26
CA ARG A 135 -3.58 -12.07 -15.23
C ARG A 135 -4.23 -12.54 -13.93
N GLU A 136 -4.36 -13.85 -13.79
CA GLU A 136 -4.46 -14.66 -12.56
C GLU A 136 -5.22 -14.05 -11.35
N ASN A 137 -6.36 -13.39 -11.54
CA ASN A 137 -7.21 -12.89 -10.45
C ASN A 137 -6.52 -11.90 -9.47
N GLU A 138 -5.46 -11.24 -9.87
CA GLU A 138 -4.85 -10.21 -9.04
C GLU A 138 -5.77 -8.99 -8.90
N ARG A 139 -5.98 -8.52 -7.66
CA ARG A 139 -6.71 -7.29 -7.44
C ARG A 139 -5.82 -6.08 -7.76
N TYR A 140 -6.44 -4.98 -8.20
CA TYR A 140 -5.76 -3.71 -8.33
C TYR A 140 -5.67 -3.01 -6.98
N ALA A 141 -4.45 -2.62 -6.60
CA ALA A 141 -4.16 -1.91 -5.36
C ALA A 141 -3.55 -0.54 -5.63
N ARG A 142 -3.81 0.41 -4.76
CA ARG A 142 -3.16 1.73 -4.81
C ARG A 142 -1.69 1.59 -4.49
N GLN A 143 -0.86 2.42 -5.10
CA GLN A 143 0.53 2.52 -4.68
C GLN A 143 0.58 3.02 -3.23
N PRO A 144 1.36 2.36 -2.35
CA PRO A 144 1.59 2.88 -1.01
C PRO A 144 2.37 4.20 -1.07
N GLU A 145 2.26 5.01 -0.04
CA GLU A 145 3.21 6.09 0.20
C GLU A 145 4.48 5.53 0.84
N MET A 146 5.49 6.38 1.02
CA MET A 146 6.69 6.02 1.75
C MET A 146 6.33 5.54 3.16
N LEU A 147 6.75 4.33 3.49
CA LEU A 147 6.48 3.67 4.74
C LEU A 147 7.78 3.28 5.43
N TRP A 148 7.88 3.62 6.70
CA TRP A 148 8.91 3.14 7.61
C TRP A 148 8.27 2.34 8.72
N THR A 149 8.81 1.15 8.99
CA THR A 149 8.33 0.27 10.05
C THR A 149 9.48 -0.16 10.94
N GLY A 150 9.22 -0.27 12.23
CA GLY A 150 10.16 -0.83 13.20
C GLY A 150 9.46 -1.79 14.13
N ARG A 151 10.20 -2.76 14.64
CA ARG A 151 9.68 -3.78 15.55
C ARG A 151 10.66 -4.07 16.66
N GLY A 152 10.13 -4.54 17.77
CA GLY A 152 10.91 -4.96 18.90
C GLY A 152 10.15 -5.94 19.77
N TYR A 153 10.88 -6.81 20.42
CA TYR A 153 10.32 -7.90 21.22
C TYR A 153 10.87 -7.86 22.64
N ASP A 154 10.11 -8.41 23.57
CA ASP A 154 10.51 -8.66 24.96
C ASP A 154 10.95 -7.40 25.71
N PHE A 155 10.34 -6.25 25.44
CA PHE A 155 10.57 -5.03 26.21
C PHE A 155 9.93 -5.16 27.59
N THR A 156 10.75 -5.15 28.63
CA THR A 156 10.27 -5.11 30.01
C THR A 156 10.08 -3.63 30.43
N VAL A 157 8.86 -3.32 30.85
CA VAL A 157 8.50 -2.01 31.40
C VAL A 157 8.23 -2.20 32.90
N ALA A 158 9.12 -1.72 33.74
CA ALA A 158 9.09 -1.94 35.20
C ALA A 158 9.04 -0.65 36.01
N GLU A 159 9.71 0.42 35.56
CA GLU A 159 9.90 1.65 36.31
C GLU A 159 9.54 2.90 35.49
N ASP A 160 9.28 4.00 36.22
CA ASP A 160 9.08 5.30 35.56
C ASP A 160 10.37 5.77 34.86
N GLY A 161 10.25 6.14 33.61
CA GLY A 161 11.38 6.61 32.81
C GLY A 161 12.16 5.49 32.11
N ASP A 162 11.66 4.28 32.11
CA ASP A 162 12.19 3.23 31.21
C ASP A 162 12.18 3.73 29.76
N VAL A 163 13.15 3.26 28.96
CA VAL A 163 13.32 3.68 27.59
C VAL A 163 13.14 2.52 26.62
N MET A 164 12.24 2.67 25.67
CA MET A 164 12.06 1.75 24.55
C MET A 164 12.65 2.40 23.30
N THR A 165 13.66 1.78 22.69
CA THR A 165 14.20 2.24 21.41
C THR A 165 13.79 1.30 20.30
N LEU A 166 13.14 1.85 19.28
CA LEU A 166 12.76 1.14 18.04
C LEU A 166 13.59 1.70 16.89
N MET A 167 13.90 0.85 15.92
CA MET A 167 14.72 1.19 14.77
C MET A 167 13.89 1.07 13.48
N PRO A 168 13.21 2.15 13.04
CA PRO A 168 12.43 2.12 11.81
C PRO A 168 13.34 1.98 10.58
N GLU A 169 12.88 1.16 9.64
CA GLU A 169 13.52 0.94 8.34
C GLU A 169 12.48 1.11 7.22
N GLN A 170 12.95 1.38 6.02
CA GLN A 170 12.09 1.52 4.84
C GLN A 170 11.41 0.18 4.54
N ALA A 171 10.09 0.20 4.42
CA ALA A 171 9.25 -0.98 4.20
C ALA A 171 8.66 -1.05 2.78
N VAL A 172 8.87 -0.05 1.96
CA VAL A 172 8.46 0.00 0.55
C VAL A 172 9.68 0.25 -0.32
N ILE A 173 9.67 -0.27 -1.53
CA ILE A 173 10.73 -0.07 -2.52
C ILE A 173 10.25 0.89 -3.61
N ARG A 174 11.21 1.55 -4.29
CA ARG A 174 10.92 2.38 -5.46
C ARG A 174 11.27 1.61 -6.73
N ILE A 175 10.34 1.61 -7.67
CA ILE A 175 10.56 1.11 -9.03
C ILE A 175 10.49 2.31 -9.97
N THR A 176 11.59 2.57 -10.69
CA THR A 176 11.64 3.58 -11.76
C THR A 176 11.60 2.88 -13.10
N ILE A 177 10.63 3.24 -13.93
CA ILE A 177 10.46 2.69 -15.28
C ILE A 177 10.83 3.76 -16.30
N SER A 178 11.73 3.42 -17.21
CA SER A 178 12.12 4.28 -18.34
C SER A 178 11.93 3.52 -19.64
N ILE A 179 11.18 4.09 -20.57
CA ILE A 179 10.93 3.50 -21.89
C ILE A 179 11.48 4.46 -22.94
N TYR A 180 12.47 4.02 -23.69
CA TYR A 180 13.14 4.81 -24.73
C TYR A 180 12.66 4.43 -26.12
N ASN A 181 13.09 5.19 -27.13
CA ASN A 181 12.79 4.94 -28.54
C ASN A 181 11.30 4.74 -28.84
N VAL A 182 10.47 5.59 -28.25
CA VAL A 182 9.02 5.55 -28.46
C VAL A 182 8.69 6.20 -29.80
N ASN A 183 8.14 5.41 -30.72
CA ASN A 183 7.71 5.91 -32.02
C ASN A 183 6.34 6.56 -31.94
N ASN A 184 6.07 7.55 -32.77
CA ASN A 184 4.76 8.15 -32.98
C ASN A 184 4.04 8.62 -31.70
N MET A 185 4.75 8.94 -30.62
CA MET A 185 4.20 9.34 -29.32
C MET A 185 3.21 10.50 -29.43
N ARG A 186 3.36 11.39 -30.40
CA ARG A 186 2.45 12.53 -30.64
C ARG A 186 1.04 12.08 -31.00
N ASN A 187 0.89 10.84 -31.46
CA ASN A 187 -0.40 10.23 -31.80
C ASN A 187 -1.09 9.60 -30.58
N VAL A 188 -0.42 9.53 -29.43
CA VAL A 188 -0.99 8.99 -28.19
C VAL A 188 -1.77 10.08 -27.47
N ALA A 189 -3.09 9.94 -27.43
CA ALA A 189 -3.99 10.83 -26.72
C ALA A 189 -3.92 10.59 -25.20
N SER A 190 -3.89 9.33 -24.78
CA SER A 190 -3.78 8.94 -23.37
C SER A 190 -2.97 7.65 -23.22
N ILE A 191 -2.17 7.55 -22.16
CA ILE A 191 -1.41 6.36 -21.84
C ILE A 191 -1.33 6.20 -20.32
N ALA A 192 -1.45 4.96 -19.85
CA ALA A 192 -1.20 4.58 -18.47
C ALA A 192 -0.62 3.16 -18.44
N GLY A 193 -0.08 2.76 -17.30
CA GLY A 193 0.51 1.45 -17.12
C GLY A 193 0.02 0.74 -15.87
N SER A 194 0.33 -0.55 -15.80
CA SER A 194 0.21 -1.35 -14.58
C SER A 194 1.40 -2.29 -14.46
N LEU A 195 1.77 -2.61 -13.21
CA LEU A 195 2.80 -3.60 -12.88
C LEU A 195 2.18 -4.66 -11.98
N SER A 196 2.26 -5.92 -12.41
CA SER A 196 1.65 -7.08 -11.74
C SER A 196 2.68 -7.89 -10.93
N GLY A 197 2.20 -8.84 -10.11
CA GLY A 197 3.03 -9.76 -9.34
C GLY A 197 3.62 -9.17 -8.05
N LEU A 198 3.13 -8.03 -7.59
CA LEU A 198 3.69 -7.32 -6.45
C LEU A 198 2.97 -7.70 -5.15
N SER A 199 3.66 -7.59 -4.01
CA SER A 199 3.06 -7.88 -2.71
C SER A 199 2.00 -6.83 -2.33
N GLU A 200 0.86 -7.28 -1.80
CA GLU A 200 -0.13 -6.34 -1.26
C GLU A 200 0.36 -5.63 -0.01
N GLY A 201 1.28 -6.23 0.75
CA GLY A 201 1.76 -5.68 2.01
C GLY A 201 2.71 -6.59 2.77
N ILE A 202 3.04 -6.19 3.99
CA ILE A 202 3.93 -6.89 4.89
C ILE A 202 3.25 -7.21 6.23
N LEU A 203 3.64 -8.31 6.84
CA LEU A 203 3.34 -8.63 8.23
C LEU A 203 4.24 -7.76 9.13
N ALA A 204 3.64 -6.80 9.82
CA ALA A 204 4.39 -5.79 10.57
C ALA A 204 5.27 -6.39 11.68
N GLY A 205 4.86 -7.52 12.27
CA GLY A 205 5.63 -8.24 13.27
C GLY A 205 6.92 -8.85 12.71
N THR A 206 6.90 -9.45 11.53
CA THR A 206 8.06 -10.13 10.94
C THR A 206 8.76 -9.29 9.87
N GLY A 207 8.03 -8.43 9.18
CA GLY A 207 8.49 -7.71 7.98
C GLY A 207 8.41 -8.55 6.70
N GLU A 208 7.87 -9.76 6.78
CA GLU A 208 7.72 -10.66 5.63
C GLU A 208 6.49 -10.28 4.80
N HIS A 209 6.54 -10.54 3.51
CA HIS A 209 5.39 -10.40 2.63
C HIS A 209 4.31 -11.44 2.98
N ASN A 210 3.05 -11.07 2.83
CA ASN A 210 1.93 -11.96 3.17
C ASN A 210 1.58 -12.97 2.08
N GLY A 211 2.30 -12.99 0.95
CA GLY A 211 2.10 -13.91 -0.16
C GLY A 211 0.87 -13.63 -1.03
N VAL A 212 0.20 -12.51 -0.83
CA VAL A 212 -0.93 -12.07 -1.69
C VAL A 212 -0.40 -11.12 -2.75
N CYS A 213 -0.64 -11.49 -4.03
CA CYS A 213 -0.20 -10.69 -5.17
C CYS A 213 -1.25 -9.67 -5.59
N VAL A 214 -0.77 -8.51 -5.99
CA VAL A 214 -1.59 -7.40 -6.49
C VAL A 214 -0.94 -6.76 -7.73
N THR A 215 -1.74 -6.03 -8.48
CA THR A 215 -1.32 -5.20 -9.60
C THR A 215 -1.45 -3.73 -9.21
N HIS A 216 -0.38 -2.95 -9.39
CA HIS A 216 -0.39 -1.50 -9.17
C HIS A 216 -0.51 -0.75 -10.50
N PRO A 217 -1.60 0.01 -10.70
CA PRO A 217 -1.69 0.96 -11.82
C PRO A 217 -0.77 2.15 -11.57
N PHE A 218 -0.21 2.71 -12.64
CA PHE A 218 0.65 3.89 -12.58
C PHE A 218 0.41 4.85 -13.73
N GLU A 219 0.68 6.12 -13.46
CA GLU A 219 0.69 7.17 -14.45
C GLU A 219 2.03 7.20 -15.18
N VAL A 220 1.99 7.50 -16.46
CA VAL A 220 3.15 7.58 -17.34
C VAL A 220 3.39 9.02 -17.77
N VAL A 221 4.58 9.54 -17.54
CA VAL A 221 4.98 10.87 -17.92
C VAL A 221 5.73 10.81 -19.27
N LYS A 222 5.30 11.62 -20.23
CA LYS A 222 5.95 11.76 -21.55
C LYS A 222 7.08 12.76 -21.45
N SER A 223 8.23 12.47 -22.09
CA SER A 223 9.31 13.46 -22.26
C SER A 223 8.85 14.64 -23.13
N GLU A 224 9.51 15.78 -22.98
CA GLU A 224 9.19 17.01 -23.77
C GLU A 224 9.39 16.81 -25.27
N ASP A 225 10.35 16.02 -25.69
CA ASP A 225 10.65 15.69 -27.08
C ASP A 225 9.80 14.56 -27.66
N TYR A 226 8.96 13.92 -26.81
CA TYR A 226 8.10 12.79 -27.19
C TYR A 226 8.87 11.54 -27.64
N THR A 227 10.06 11.31 -27.11
CA THR A 227 10.89 10.13 -27.46
C THR A 227 10.97 9.09 -26.36
N SER A 228 10.59 9.43 -25.12
CA SER A 228 10.64 8.53 -23.97
C SER A 228 9.46 8.70 -23.04
N LEU A 229 9.23 7.67 -22.21
CA LEU A 229 8.24 7.63 -21.15
C LEU A 229 8.93 7.31 -19.82
N HIS A 230 8.41 7.88 -18.75
CA HIS A 230 8.91 7.65 -17.39
C HIS A 230 7.76 7.42 -16.42
N ALA A 231 7.99 6.55 -15.44
CA ALA A 231 7.10 6.36 -14.32
C ALA A 231 7.90 5.98 -13.06
N ASP A 232 7.41 6.40 -11.90
CA ASP A 232 7.92 6.01 -10.59
C ASP A 232 6.80 5.39 -9.77
N LEU A 233 7.08 4.24 -9.13
CA LEU A 233 6.15 3.54 -8.28
C LEU A 233 6.78 3.29 -6.92
N LEU A 234 5.95 3.33 -5.87
CA LEU A 234 6.27 2.74 -4.57
C LEU A 234 5.46 1.46 -4.42
N VAL A 235 6.10 0.39 -3.97
CA VAL A 235 5.50 -0.94 -3.82
C VAL A 235 6.10 -1.66 -2.60
N PHE A 236 5.43 -2.70 -2.11
CA PHE A 236 5.99 -3.51 -1.02
C PHE A 236 7.05 -4.52 -1.48
N GLY A 237 7.19 -4.73 -2.78
CA GLY A 237 8.14 -5.67 -3.39
C GLY A 237 7.47 -6.86 -4.06
N ASP A 238 8.24 -7.91 -4.34
CA ASP A 238 7.77 -9.17 -4.92
C ASP A 238 6.84 -9.92 -3.94
N CYS A 239 5.74 -10.50 -4.45
CA CYS A 239 4.76 -11.17 -3.60
C CYS A 239 5.14 -12.62 -3.22
N LEU A 240 5.93 -13.34 -4.02
CA LEU A 240 6.23 -14.76 -3.83
C LEU A 240 7.74 -15.08 -3.89
N HIS A 241 8.60 -14.12 -3.57
CA HIS A 241 10.05 -14.30 -3.47
C HIS A 241 10.69 -15.02 -4.67
N GLY A 242 10.36 -14.58 -5.89
CA GLY A 242 10.95 -15.08 -7.13
C GLY A 242 10.16 -16.17 -7.86
N ASP A 243 9.06 -16.67 -7.28
CA ASP A 243 8.22 -17.67 -7.95
C ASP A 243 7.15 -17.05 -8.88
N LYS A 244 6.96 -15.71 -8.80
CA LYS A 244 5.94 -14.98 -9.57
C LYS A 244 6.58 -14.20 -10.71
N LYS A 245 5.88 -14.18 -11.84
CA LYS A 245 6.24 -13.32 -12.97
C LYS A 245 5.71 -11.90 -12.78
N HIS A 246 6.50 -10.94 -13.26
CA HIS A 246 6.19 -9.52 -13.24
C HIS A 246 5.98 -9.00 -14.65
N TYR A 247 4.90 -8.28 -14.88
CA TYR A 247 4.60 -7.72 -16.18
C TYR A 247 4.27 -6.24 -16.08
N ILE A 248 4.87 -5.46 -16.97
CA ILE A 248 4.42 -4.10 -17.26
C ILE A 248 3.45 -4.18 -18.42
N ASP A 249 2.20 -3.79 -18.18
CA ASP A 249 1.19 -3.60 -19.22
C ASP A 249 0.97 -2.10 -19.43
N LEU A 250 1.17 -1.62 -20.66
CA LEU A 250 0.92 -0.24 -21.06
C LEU A 250 -0.35 -0.18 -21.92
N TYR A 251 -1.25 0.69 -21.57
CA TYR A 251 -2.52 0.90 -22.25
C TYR A 251 -2.51 2.27 -22.92
N ALA A 252 -2.52 2.31 -24.25
CA ALA A 252 -2.47 3.53 -25.04
C ALA A 252 -3.75 3.70 -25.84
N ILE A 253 -4.31 4.90 -25.81
CA ILE A 253 -5.41 5.33 -26.68
C ILE A 253 -4.85 6.35 -27.65
N LEU A 254 -4.97 6.11 -28.95
CA LEU A 254 -4.46 7.02 -29.98
C LEU A 254 -5.48 8.10 -30.32
N VAL A 255 -5.02 9.12 -31.07
CA VAL A 255 -5.86 10.25 -31.49
C VAL A 255 -7.00 9.86 -32.45
N ASP A 256 -6.91 8.70 -33.08
CA ASP A 256 -7.97 8.12 -33.90
C ASP A 256 -8.96 7.26 -33.12
N GLY A 257 -8.76 7.11 -31.78
CA GLY A 257 -9.57 6.31 -30.89
C GLY A 257 -9.18 4.84 -30.82
N SER A 258 -8.18 4.38 -31.59
CA SER A 258 -7.68 3.01 -31.51
C SER A 258 -7.01 2.75 -30.16
N GLN A 259 -7.12 1.52 -29.66
CA GLN A 259 -6.71 1.11 -28.33
C GLN A 259 -5.64 0.01 -28.43
N TRP A 260 -4.50 0.23 -27.77
CA TRP A 260 -3.33 -0.63 -27.87
C TRP A 260 -2.84 -1.01 -26.47
N LYS A 261 -2.62 -2.31 -26.26
CA LYS A 261 -1.99 -2.87 -25.05
C LYS A 261 -0.65 -3.45 -25.40
N TYR A 262 0.40 -3.01 -24.69
CA TYR A 262 1.76 -3.53 -24.81
C TYR A 262 2.12 -4.21 -23.50
N SER A 263 2.60 -5.45 -23.58
CA SER A 263 3.00 -6.25 -22.43
C SER A 263 4.49 -6.55 -22.48
N TYR A 264 5.18 -6.33 -21.35
CA TYR A 264 6.61 -6.62 -21.16
C TYR A 264 6.78 -7.54 -19.95
N ASP A 265 7.43 -8.69 -20.12
CA ASP A 265 7.89 -9.52 -19.01
C ASP A 265 9.13 -8.85 -18.40
N VAL A 266 9.04 -8.37 -17.17
CA VAL A 266 10.10 -7.67 -16.44
C VAL A 266 10.55 -8.44 -15.20
N THR A 267 10.34 -9.75 -15.24
CA THR A 267 10.61 -10.64 -14.10
C THR A 267 12.07 -10.60 -13.69
N ASP A 268 12.97 -10.68 -14.65
CA ASP A 268 14.40 -10.71 -14.38
C ASP A 268 14.89 -9.36 -13.83
N GLU A 269 14.37 -8.23 -14.33
CA GLU A 269 14.71 -6.88 -13.84
C GLU A 269 14.26 -6.66 -12.40
N VAL A 270 13.15 -7.26 -12.00
CA VAL A 270 12.65 -7.18 -10.62
C VAL A 270 13.45 -8.11 -9.69
N HIS A 271 13.72 -9.35 -10.11
CA HIS A 271 14.36 -10.36 -9.26
C HIS A 271 15.88 -10.19 -9.13
N GLU A 272 16.54 -9.70 -10.18
CA GLU A 272 18.00 -9.57 -10.23
C GLU A 272 18.49 -8.14 -9.96
N ALA A 273 17.62 -7.27 -9.45
CA ALA A 273 17.97 -5.89 -9.16
C ALA A 273 19.12 -5.80 -8.14
N GLU A 274 20.18 -5.05 -8.48
CA GLU A 274 21.36 -4.85 -7.61
C GLU A 274 21.00 -4.09 -6.32
N ASP A 275 20.08 -3.12 -6.41
CA ASP A 275 19.57 -2.37 -5.26
C ASP A 275 18.13 -2.80 -4.97
N ALA A 276 17.97 -3.56 -3.88
CA ALA A 276 16.66 -4.07 -3.45
C ALA A 276 15.66 -2.97 -3.04
N LEU A 277 16.12 -1.75 -2.75
CA LEU A 277 15.26 -0.61 -2.40
C LEU A 277 14.96 0.30 -3.60
N HIS A 278 15.70 0.15 -4.70
CA HIS A 278 15.60 0.96 -5.90
C HIS A 278 15.76 0.09 -7.15
N ILE A 279 14.68 -0.33 -7.74
CA ILE A 279 14.68 -1.13 -8.98
C ILE A 279 14.54 -0.18 -10.17
N ASN A 280 15.44 -0.28 -11.14
CA ASN A 280 15.40 0.47 -12.38
C ASN A 280 15.07 -0.46 -13.54
N ILE A 281 13.90 -0.28 -14.16
CA ILE A 281 13.45 -1.04 -15.31
C ILE A 281 13.64 -0.15 -16.55
N VAL A 282 14.44 -0.62 -17.50
CA VAL A 282 14.68 0.08 -18.75
C VAL A 282 14.15 -0.74 -19.90
N LEU A 283 13.18 -0.20 -20.62
CA LEU A 283 12.59 -0.80 -21.80
C LEU A 283 13.05 -0.04 -23.05
N ASP A 284 13.46 -0.76 -24.07
CA ASP A 284 13.85 -0.19 -25.36
C ASP A 284 12.75 -0.47 -26.39
N SER A 285 12.23 0.61 -27.00
CA SER A 285 11.21 0.58 -28.02
C SER A 285 9.77 0.38 -27.52
N LEU A 286 8.94 1.36 -27.88
CA LEU A 286 7.46 1.24 -27.84
C LEU A 286 6.94 1.54 -29.26
N PRO A 287 6.51 0.53 -30.03
CA PRO A 287 6.10 0.70 -31.43
C PRO A 287 4.67 1.20 -31.54
N VAL A 288 4.44 2.47 -31.24
CA VAL A 288 3.11 3.09 -31.43
C VAL A 288 2.85 3.24 -32.93
N PRO A 289 1.73 2.73 -33.46
CA PRO A 289 1.42 2.83 -34.89
C PRO A 289 1.04 4.26 -35.31
N GLU A 290 1.06 4.50 -36.61
CA GLU A 290 0.46 5.71 -37.18
C GLU A 290 -1.07 5.58 -37.17
N PRO A 291 -1.82 6.66 -36.87
CA PRO A 291 -3.27 6.63 -36.91
C PRO A 291 -3.78 6.39 -38.35
N ALA A 292 -4.93 5.74 -38.46
CA ALA A 292 -5.52 5.46 -39.77
C ALA A 292 -5.82 6.76 -40.55
N PRO A 293 -5.49 6.84 -41.86
CA PRO A 293 -5.76 8.02 -42.68
C PRO A 293 -7.28 8.31 -42.69
N GLY A 294 -7.67 9.53 -42.34
CA GLY A 294 -9.05 10.03 -42.50
C GLY A 294 -9.90 10.12 -41.24
N THR A 295 -9.37 9.77 -40.04
CA THR A 295 -10.10 9.85 -38.77
C THR A 295 -9.86 11.16 -37.98
N GLY A 296 -9.39 12.20 -38.65
CA GLY A 296 -9.15 13.51 -38.03
C GLY A 296 -10.44 14.23 -37.64
N SER A 297 -10.55 14.63 -36.36
CA SER A 297 -11.52 15.57 -35.75
C SER A 297 -12.98 15.11 -35.56
N GLY A 298 -13.24 13.87 -35.20
CA GLY A 298 -14.51 13.47 -34.58
C GLY A 298 -14.44 13.59 -33.04
N VAL A 299 -15.54 14.03 -32.43
CA VAL A 299 -15.70 14.06 -30.98
C VAL A 299 -15.25 12.72 -30.39
N PHE A 300 -14.25 12.75 -29.52
CA PHE A 300 -13.69 11.60 -28.84
C PHE A 300 -14.80 10.91 -28.00
N ALA A 301 -15.41 9.88 -28.54
CA ALA A 301 -16.22 8.94 -27.80
C ALA A 301 -15.51 7.59 -27.96
N PRO A 302 -14.61 7.20 -27.00
CA PRO A 302 -14.03 5.88 -27.03
C PRO A 302 -15.19 4.89 -26.84
N SER A 303 -15.53 4.18 -27.91
CA SER A 303 -16.30 2.93 -27.75
C SER A 303 -15.38 1.97 -27.01
N LEU A 304 -15.93 1.18 -26.08
CA LEU A 304 -15.27 0.01 -25.52
C LEU A 304 -15.04 -0.99 -26.67
N GLY A 305 -14.04 -0.69 -27.50
CA GLY A 305 -13.62 -1.52 -28.62
C GLY A 305 -12.59 -2.55 -28.17
N ASP A 306 -12.32 -3.52 -29.00
CA ASP A 306 -11.32 -4.54 -28.74
C ASP A 306 -9.92 -3.91 -28.67
N TRP A 307 -9.14 -4.27 -27.66
CA TRP A 307 -7.74 -3.89 -27.52
C TRP A 307 -6.88 -4.69 -28.49
N VAL A 308 -5.96 -4.03 -29.17
CA VAL A 308 -4.92 -4.70 -29.93
C VAL A 308 -3.78 -5.03 -28.98
N ASN A 309 -3.58 -6.33 -28.70
CA ASN A 309 -2.52 -6.82 -27.83
C ASN A 309 -1.21 -6.97 -28.60
N VAL A 310 -0.12 -6.45 -28.03
CA VAL A 310 1.23 -6.53 -28.57
C VAL A 310 2.16 -7.02 -27.48
N ASP A 311 2.60 -8.27 -27.57
CA ASP A 311 3.59 -8.82 -26.65
C ASP A 311 4.99 -8.34 -27.10
N GLN A 312 5.78 -7.83 -26.18
CA GLN A 312 7.14 -7.34 -26.42
C GLN A 312 8.14 -8.19 -25.66
N GLU A 313 9.18 -8.64 -26.36
CA GLU A 313 10.36 -9.21 -25.72
C GLU A 313 11.35 -8.09 -25.39
N ILE A 314 11.88 -8.08 -24.17
CA ILE A 314 12.95 -7.17 -23.79
C ILE A 314 14.21 -7.59 -24.52
N LYS A 315 14.72 -6.73 -25.40
CA LYS A 315 16.04 -6.91 -26.00
C LYS A 315 17.06 -6.28 -25.05
N MET A 316 17.79 -7.13 -24.34
CA MET A 316 18.99 -6.71 -23.60
C MET A 316 20.13 -6.31 -24.54
#